data_f04952a9bb537da2fccb257658893f9f
#
_entry.id   f04952a9bb537da2fccb257658893f9f
#
_cell.length_a   1.000
_cell.length_b   1.000
_cell.length_c   1.000
_cell.angle_alpha   90.00
_cell.angle_beta   90.00
_cell.angle_gamma   90.00
#
_symmetry.space_group_name_H-M   'P 1'
#
loop_
_entity.id
_entity.type
_entity.pdbx_description
1 polymer ?
#
loop_
_entity_poly.entity_id
_entity_poly.type
_entity_poly.pdbx_seq_one_letter_code
_entity_poly.pdbx_strand_id
1 'polypeptide(L)'
;QGEFEQNMEVPIEMSDSEKTQYSNEWRSYRERSTQLIKHRGQAFSLILGQCTQLLQDKMKQDTDWNMVSTSYDPLILYRLIEKTILAQTEDQYPFATVYDQELAFYAFRQDSLSNPQWYERFNTKVDVGAAIGVTRQHKVLLDYVAMELHTQTFATLGDAEQQAVREDAEERYISYAFLRQSGLQHGNLKVDLQNDFTTGDNRYPKNRQQTLHLLDKYSKTVVPKTTQSEGTSFAQKGGRGNGNKGNSGRGRGDGKKLFDKEYWKDKESYNCGGKGHPSSHCPKED
;
A
#
# COMPACT_ATOMS: atom_id res chain seq x y z
N GLN A 1 -5.42 -33.56 -29.30
CA GLN A 1 -6.14 -34.66 -28.55
C GLN A 1 -5.62 -36.06 -28.90
N GLY A 2 -4.62 -36.23 -29.79
CA GLY A 2 -4.17 -37.55 -30.29
C GLY A 2 -2.88 -38.11 -29.71
N GLU A 3 -2.16 -37.39 -28.83
CA GLU A 3 -0.83 -37.84 -28.37
C GLU A 3 -0.77 -38.35 -26.91
N PHE A 4 -1.88 -38.37 -26.18
CA PHE A 4 -1.89 -38.81 -24.77
C PHE A 4 -2.54 -40.20 -24.52
N GLU A 5 -2.92 -40.90 -25.56
CA GLU A 5 -3.41 -42.29 -25.46
C GLU A 5 -2.32 -43.33 -25.79
N GLN A 6 -1.06 -43.08 -25.44
CA GLN A 6 -0.12 -44.20 -25.39
C GLN A 6 -0.50 -45.04 -24.20
N ASN A 7 -0.98 -46.27 -24.51
CA ASN A 7 -1.14 -47.35 -23.56
C ASN A 7 0.16 -47.51 -22.79
N MET A 8 0.17 -47.01 -21.55
CA MET A 8 1.33 -47.25 -20.69
C MET A 8 1.26 -48.69 -20.23
N GLU A 9 1.96 -49.58 -20.94
CA GLU A 9 2.20 -50.96 -20.48
C GLU A 9 2.99 -50.88 -19.18
N VAL A 10 2.39 -51.42 -18.11
CA VAL A 10 3.04 -51.53 -16.81
C VAL A 10 4.27 -52.42 -16.97
N PRO A 11 5.49 -52.00 -16.60
CA PRO A 11 6.68 -52.83 -16.71
C PRO A 11 6.48 -54.20 -16.04
N ILE A 12 6.84 -55.25 -16.74
CA ILE A 12 6.54 -56.67 -16.34
C ILE A 12 7.30 -57.06 -15.06
N GLU A 13 8.34 -56.35 -14.69
CA GLU A 13 9.24 -56.64 -13.57
C GLU A 13 8.84 -56.01 -12.22
N MET A 14 7.72 -55.29 -12.15
CA MET A 14 7.28 -54.67 -10.89
C MET A 14 6.61 -55.66 -9.96
N SER A 15 6.86 -55.53 -8.67
CA SER A 15 6.12 -56.25 -7.63
C SER A 15 4.65 -55.80 -7.60
N ASP A 16 3.76 -56.64 -7.03
CA ASP A 16 2.32 -56.33 -6.96
C ASP A 16 2.04 -55.03 -6.14
N SER A 17 2.86 -54.74 -5.14
CA SER A 17 2.80 -53.50 -4.36
C SER A 17 3.13 -52.26 -5.23
N GLU A 18 4.21 -52.36 -6.03
CA GLU A 18 4.62 -51.29 -6.92
C GLU A 18 3.61 -51.05 -8.06
N LYS A 19 3.00 -52.11 -8.59
CA LYS A 19 1.91 -52.01 -9.58
C LYS A 19 0.69 -51.29 -9.00
N THR A 20 0.35 -51.57 -7.75
CA THR A 20 -0.77 -50.93 -7.06
C THR A 20 -0.49 -49.46 -6.82
N GLN A 21 0.71 -49.11 -6.33
CA GLN A 21 1.13 -47.73 -6.14
C GLN A 21 1.13 -46.97 -7.46
N TYR A 22 1.73 -47.50 -8.51
CA TYR A 22 1.75 -46.91 -9.84
C TYR A 22 0.32 -46.65 -10.39
N SER A 23 -0.58 -47.62 -10.24
CA SER A 23 -1.98 -47.50 -10.65
C SER A 23 -2.69 -46.36 -9.91
N ASN A 24 -2.45 -46.23 -8.61
CA ASN A 24 -3.03 -45.17 -7.79
C ASN A 24 -2.47 -43.76 -8.16
N GLU A 25 -1.17 -43.66 -8.37
CA GLU A 25 -0.51 -42.42 -8.81
C GLU A 25 -1.02 -42.00 -10.19
N TRP A 26 -1.14 -42.96 -11.12
CA TRP A 26 -1.69 -42.69 -12.44
C TRP A 26 -3.16 -42.25 -12.41
N ARG A 27 -3.99 -42.86 -11.56
CA ARG A 27 -5.38 -42.42 -11.35
C ARG A 27 -5.43 -40.98 -10.83
N SER A 28 -4.65 -40.71 -9.82
CA SER A 28 -4.55 -39.35 -9.22
C SER A 28 -4.05 -38.31 -10.23
N TYR A 29 -3.07 -38.67 -11.08
CA TYR A 29 -2.60 -37.77 -12.15
C TYR A 29 -3.71 -37.52 -13.17
N ARG A 30 -4.43 -38.54 -13.61
CA ARG A 30 -5.53 -38.44 -14.57
C ARG A 30 -6.67 -37.57 -14.02
N GLU A 31 -7.02 -37.72 -12.76
CA GLU A 31 -8.05 -36.91 -12.09
C GLU A 31 -7.62 -35.44 -12.05
N ARG A 32 -6.38 -35.16 -11.62
CA ARG A 32 -5.84 -33.78 -11.60
C ARG A 32 -5.77 -33.17 -13.00
N SER A 33 -5.34 -33.92 -13.99
CA SER A 33 -5.28 -33.46 -15.38
C SER A 33 -6.67 -33.13 -15.92
N THR A 34 -7.67 -33.97 -15.65
CA THR A 34 -9.06 -33.74 -16.05
C THR A 34 -9.64 -32.50 -15.38
N GLN A 35 -9.36 -32.32 -14.06
CA GLN A 35 -9.78 -31.12 -13.34
C GLN A 35 -9.11 -29.86 -13.88
N LEU A 36 -7.81 -29.91 -14.19
CA LEU A 36 -7.09 -28.80 -14.79
C LEU A 36 -7.71 -28.37 -16.12
N ILE A 37 -7.98 -29.32 -17.02
CA ILE A 37 -8.62 -29.06 -18.30
C ILE A 37 -10.01 -28.44 -18.09
N LYS A 38 -10.81 -28.96 -17.16
CA LYS A 38 -12.14 -28.46 -16.84
C LYS A 38 -12.10 -27.01 -16.34
N HIS A 39 -11.14 -26.69 -15.45
CA HIS A 39 -11.05 -25.37 -14.85
C HIS A 39 -10.33 -24.32 -15.73
N ARG A 40 -9.59 -24.77 -16.75
CA ARG A 40 -8.86 -23.91 -17.66
C ARG A 40 -9.77 -22.89 -18.35
N GLY A 41 -10.89 -23.35 -18.94
CA GLY A 41 -11.86 -22.45 -19.58
C GLY A 41 -12.57 -21.53 -18.61
N GLN A 42 -12.80 -21.97 -17.38
CA GLN A 42 -13.38 -21.13 -16.33
C GLN A 42 -12.40 -20.00 -15.93
N ALA A 43 -11.12 -20.33 -15.72
CA ALA A 43 -10.08 -19.35 -15.42
C ALA A 43 -9.92 -18.34 -16.55
N PHE A 44 -9.90 -18.79 -17.82
CA PHE A 44 -9.88 -17.93 -19.00
C PHE A 44 -11.04 -16.93 -18.99
N SER A 45 -12.26 -17.41 -18.81
CA SER A 45 -13.46 -16.57 -18.79
C SER A 45 -13.47 -15.57 -17.64
N LEU A 46 -12.93 -15.98 -16.49
CA LEU A 46 -12.83 -15.15 -15.30
C LEU A 46 -11.81 -14.01 -15.50
N ILE A 47 -10.63 -14.32 -16.03
CA ILE A 47 -9.60 -13.32 -16.35
C ILE A 47 -10.13 -12.34 -17.40
N LEU A 48 -10.72 -12.84 -18.50
CA LEU A 48 -11.27 -12.02 -19.56
C LEU A 48 -12.40 -11.10 -19.04
N GLY A 49 -13.26 -11.62 -18.14
CA GLY A 49 -14.33 -10.85 -17.52
C GLY A 49 -13.86 -9.74 -16.57
N GLN A 50 -12.63 -9.81 -16.05
CA GLN A 50 -12.02 -8.74 -15.25
C GLN A 50 -11.38 -7.64 -16.11
N CYS A 51 -11.16 -7.91 -17.42
CA CYS A 51 -10.61 -6.91 -18.33
C CYS A 51 -11.67 -5.85 -18.66
N THR A 52 -11.25 -4.59 -18.73
CA THR A 52 -12.13 -3.50 -19.20
C THR A 52 -12.54 -3.74 -20.65
N GLN A 53 -13.72 -3.23 -21.05
CA GLN A 53 -14.19 -3.35 -22.44
C GLN A 53 -13.17 -2.83 -23.44
N LEU A 54 -12.53 -1.69 -23.13
CA LEU A 54 -11.49 -1.10 -23.97
C LEU A 54 -10.30 -2.06 -24.18
N LEU A 55 -9.86 -2.74 -23.13
CA LEU A 55 -8.76 -3.71 -23.23
C LEU A 55 -9.19 -4.93 -24.05
N GLN A 56 -10.40 -5.45 -23.82
CA GLN A 56 -10.95 -6.54 -24.61
C GLN A 56 -11.05 -6.20 -26.11
N ASP A 57 -11.50 -4.99 -26.44
CA ASP A 57 -11.64 -4.55 -27.82
C ASP A 57 -10.26 -4.39 -28.50
N LYS A 58 -9.24 -3.95 -27.77
CA LYS A 58 -7.86 -3.90 -28.28
C LYS A 58 -7.28 -5.29 -28.49
N MET A 59 -7.45 -6.20 -27.52
CA MET A 59 -7.01 -7.59 -27.69
C MET A 59 -7.66 -8.28 -28.89
N LYS A 60 -8.94 -8.01 -29.18
CA LYS A 60 -9.65 -8.56 -30.36
C LYS A 60 -9.09 -8.08 -31.69
N GLN A 61 -8.37 -6.95 -31.71
CA GLN A 61 -7.70 -6.42 -32.90
C GLN A 61 -6.30 -7.04 -33.12
N ASP A 62 -5.74 -7.70 -32.10
CA ASP A 62 -4.45 -8.37 -32.22
C ASP A 62 -4.54 -9.63 -33.06
N THR A 63 -3.50 -9.89 -33.88
CA THR A 63 -3.41 -11.07 -34.75
C THR A 63 -3.48 -12.39 -33.99
N ASP A 64 -3.04 -12.41 -32.74
CA ASP A 64 -3.01 -13.60 -31.89
C ASP A 64 -4.37 -13.91 -31.25
N TRP A 65 -5.33 -12.98 -31.31
CA TRP A 65 -6.64 -13.14 -30.66
C TRP A 65 -7.38 -14.41 -31.06
N ASN A 66 -7.36 -14.75 -32.34
CA ASN A 66 -8.06 -15.94 -32.83
C ASN A 66 -7.52 -17.22 -32.18
N MET A 67 -6.20 -17.35 -32.06
CA MET A 67 -5.56 -18.47 -31.36
C MET A 67 -5.90 -18.47 -29.88
N VAL A 68 -5.83 -17.31 -29.22
CA VAL A 68 -6.11 -17.15 -27.80
C VAL A 68 -7.54 -17.52 -27.46
N SER A 69 -8.51 -17.00 -28.24
CA SER A 69 -9.95 -17.23 -28.01
C SER A 69 -10.39 -18.67 -28.26
N THR A 70 -9.71 -19.41 -29.17
CA THR A 70 -10.00 -20.81 -29.46
C THR A 70 -9.31 -21.79 -28.50
N SER A 71 -8.15 -21.42 -27.97
CA SER A 71 -7.39 -22.28 -27.04
C SER A 71 -7.97 -22.35 -25.64
N TYR A 72 -8.71 -21.32 -25.23
CA TYR A 72 -9.19 -21.12 -23.83
C TYR A 72 -8.07 -21.25 -22.79
N ASP A 73 -6.83 -20.91 -23.18
CA ASP A 73 -5.67 -20.97 -22.29
C ASP A 73 -5.51 -19.67 -21.52
N PRO A 74 -5.64 -19.69 -20.17
CA PRO A 74 -5.50 -18.49 -19.37
C PRO A 74 -4.09 -17.92 -19.40
N LEU A 75 -3.03 -18.74 -19.61
CA LEU A 75 -1.66 -18.27 -19.71
C LEU A 75 -1.40 -17.52 -21.04
N ILE A 76 -1.96 -18.04 -22.14
CA ILE A 76 -1.85 -17.37 -23.43
C ILE A 76 -2.65 -16.06 -23.41
N LEU A 77 -3.85 -16.07 -22.79
CA LEU A 77 -4.63 -14.84 -22.58
C LEU A 77 -3.84 -13.82 -21.76
N TYR A 78 -3.21 -14.25 -20.66
CA TYR A 78 -2.40 -13.36 -19.82
C TYR A 78 -1.26 -12.70 -20.61
N ARG A 79 -0.55 -13.47 -21.43
CA ARG A 79 0.52 -12.95 -22.32
C ARG A 79 -0.02 -11.95 -23.34
N LEU A 80 -1.21 -12.18 -23.88
CA LEU A 80 -1.84 -11.22 -24.79
C LEU A 80 -2.24 -9.93 -24.07
N ILE A 81 -2.75 -10.03 -22.85
CA ILE A 81 -3.06 -8.87 -22.00
C ILE A 81 -1.77 -8.05 -21.79
N GLU A 82 -0.71 -8.71 -21.35
CA GLU A 82 0.59 -8.08 -21.12
C GLU A 82 1.13 -7.40 -22.39
N LYS A 83 1.16 -8.11 -23.53
CA LYS A 83 1.52 -7.57 -24.84
C LYS A 83 0.69 -6.33 -25.20
N THR A 84 -0.63 -6.40 -25.04
CA THR A 84 -1.54 -5.30 -25.39
C THR A 84 -1.33 -4.07 -24.50
N ILE A 85 -1.06 -4.26 -23.21
CA ILE A 85 -0.78 -3.17 -22.28
C ILE A 85 0.59 -2.54 -22.60
N LEU A 86 1.62 -3.35 -22.87
CA LEU A 86 2.96 -2.88 -23.19
C LEU A 86 3.00 -2.17 -24.54
N ALA A 87 2.31 -2.68 -25.56
CA ALA A 87 2.21 -2.03 -26.87
C ALA A 87 1.62 -0.61 -26.79
N GLN A 88 0.69 -0.36 -25.84
CA GLN A 88 0.17 0.99 -25.62
C GLN A 88 1.25 1.93 -25.06
N THR A 89 2.24 1.38 -24.39
CA THR A 89 3.39 2.12 -23.83
C THR A 89 4.44 2.40 -24.91
N GLU A 90 4.57 1.52 -25.91
CA GLU A 90 5.52 1.69 -27.02
C GLU A 90 5.16 2.84 -27.97
N ASP A 91 3.86 3.17 -28.11
CA ASP A 91 3.38 4.31 -28.90
C ASP A 91 3.56 5.66 -28.17
N GLN A 92 3.92 5.64 -26.90
CA GLN A 92 4.17 6.85 -26.11
C GLN A 92 5.65 7.18 -26.08
N TYR A 93 5.97 8.47 -25.96
CA TYR A 93 7.32 8.91 -25.74
C TYR A 93 7.89 8.29 -24.45
N PRO A 94 8.97 7.46 -24.51
CA PRO A 94 9.40 6.65 -23.37
C PRO A 94 9.65 7.44 -22.09
N PHE A 95 10.18 8.68 -22.22
CA PHE A 95 10.40 9.53 -21.06
C PHE A 95 9.09 10.00 -20.41
N ALA A 96 8.05 10.23 -21.21
CA ALA A 96 6.73 10.59 -20.67
C ALA A 96 6.13 9.39 -19.92
N THR A 97 6.24 8.18 -20.46
CA THR A 97 5.77 6.96 -19.82
C THR A 97 6.40 6.74 -18.45
N VAL A 98 7.73 6.86 -18.36
CA VAL A 98 8.46 6.72 -17.09
C VAL A 98 8.04 7.83 -16.12
N TYR A 99 7.98 9.08 -16.59
CA TYR A 99 7.61 10.22 -15.76
C TYR A 99 6.19 10.09 -15.19
N ASP A 100 5.22 9.73 -16.03
CA ASP A 100 3.81 9.59 -15.63
C ASP A 100 3.63 8.42 -14.65
N GLN A 101 4.37 7.33 -14.85
CA GLN A 101 4.35 6.19 -13.92
C GLN A 101 4.96 6.54 -12.56
N GLU A 102 6.06 7.29 -12.54
CA GLU A 102 6.67 7.77 -11.30
C GLU A 102 5.75 8.76 -10.59
N LEU A 103 5.15 9.70 -11.32
CA LEU A 103 4.18 10.64 -10.77
C LEU A 103 2.98 9.90 -10.17
N ALA A 104 2.42 8.91 -10.88
CA ALA A 104 1.33 8.07 -10.40
C ALA A 104 1.71 7.27 -9.15
N PHE A 105 2.94 6.76 -9.09
CA PHE A 105 3.46 6.05 -7.92
C PHE A 105 3.60 6.96 -6.71
N TYR A 106 4.20 8.14 -6.85
CA TYR A 106 4.39 9.08 -5.73
C TYR A 106 3.11 9.79 -5.29
N ALA A 107 2.12 9.93 -6.18
CA ALA A 107 0.83 10.50 -5.85
C ALA A 107 -0.13 9.51 -5.17
N PHE A 108 0.13 8.20 -5.30
CA PHE A 108 -0.75 7.18 -4.79
C PHE A 108 -0.78 7.18 -3.25
N ARG A 109 -1.98 7.11 -2.65
CA ARG A 109 -2.21 7.15 -1.19
C ARG A 109 -3.17 6.05 -0.77
N GLN A 110 -3.07 5.64 0.49
CA GLN A 110 -3.95 4.62 1.07
C GLN A 110 -5.41 5.09 1.15
N ASP A 111 -5.61 6.38 1.46
CA ASP A 111 -6.94 6.98 1.67
C ASP A 111 -7.86 6.11 2.55
N SER A 112 -8.99 5.62 2.01
CA SER A 112 -9.97 4.79 2.71
C SER A 112 -9.73 3.29 2.59
N LEU A 113 -8.65 2.86 1.95
CA LEU A 113 -8.35 1.43 1.77
C LEU A 113 -7.92 0.79 3.10
N SER A 114 -8.35 -0.46 3.33
CA SER A 114 -7.77 -1.28 4.39
C SER A 114 -6.29 -1.59 4.10
N ASN A 115 -5.51 -1.91 5.13
CA ASN A 115 -4.08 -2.21 4.95
C ASN A 115 -3.82 -3.35 3.92
N PRO A 116 -4.58 -4.47 3.92
CA PRO A 116 -4.41 -5.50 2.88
C PRO A 116 -4.73 -5.00 1.47
N GLN A 117 -5.85 -4.27 1.30
CA GLN A 117 -6.20 -3.69 -0.01
C GLN A 117 -5.17 -2.65 -0.48
N TRP A 118 -4.65 -1.87 0.45
CA TRP A 118 -3.57 -0.93 0.21
C TRP A 118 -2.31 -1.64 -0.27
N TYR A 119 -1.92 -2.73 0.40
CA TYR A 119 -0.76 -3.55 0.05
C TYR A 119 -0.88 -4.12 -1.37
N GLU A 120 -2.01 -4.72 -1.73
CA GLU A 120 -2.24 -5.29 -3.05
C GLU A 120 -2.17 -4.23 -4.15
N ARG A 121 -2.88 -3.12 -3.96
CA ARG A 121 -2.89 -2.04 -4.97
C ARG A 121 -1.54 -1.34 -5.09
N PHE A 122 -0.82 -1.18 -3.99
CA PHE A 122 0.51 -0.62 -4.00
C PHE A 122 1.50 -1.53 -4.75
N ASN A 123 1.46 -2.84 -4.50
CA ASN A 123 2.27 -3.82 -5.24
C ASN A 123 1.98 -3.78 -6.73
N THR A 124 0.70 -3.74 -7.12
CA THR A 124 0.34 -3.58 -8.54
C THR A 124 0.99 -2.34 -9.17
N LYS A 125 1.07 -1.22 -8.45
CA LYS A 125 1.75 -0.01 -8.95
C LYS A 125 3.27 -0.20 -9.09
N VAL A 126 3.88 -0.95 -8.18
CA VAL A 126 5.31 -1.30 -8.25
C VAL A 126 5.56 -2.21 -9.45
N ASP A 127 4.74 -3.26 -9.62
CA ASP A 127 4.88 -4.26 -10.69
C ASP A 127 4.70 -3.63 -12.08
N VAL A 128 3.72 -2.73 -12.24
CA VAL A 128 3.53 -1.97 -13.48
C VAL A 128 4.76 -1.10 -13.78
N GLY A 129 5.33 -0.44 -12.77
CA GLY A 129 6.57 0.33 -12.94
C GLY A 129 7.74 -0.56 -13.37
N ALA A 130 7.92 -1.71 -12.72
CA ALA A 130 8.98 -2.67 -13.06
C ALA A 130 8.82 -3.21 -14.49
N ALA A 131 7.60 -3.49 -14.95
CA ALA A 131 7.31 -3.97 -16.31
C ALA A 131 7.73 -2.99 -17.40
N ILE A 132 7.73 -1.68 -17.13
CA ILE A 132 8.22 -0.65 -18.06
C ILE A 132 9.66 -0.21 -17.78
N GLY A 133 10.39 -0.94 -16.92
CA GLY A 133 11.80 -0.73 -16.62
C GLY A 133 12.10 0.40 -15.63
N VAL A 134 11.12 0.88 -14.88
CA VAL A 134 11.34 1.84 -13.79
C VAL A 134 12.08 1.15 -12.65
N THR A 135 13.28 1.62 -12.33
CA THR A 135 14.07 1.18 -11.19
C THR A 135 14.27 2.33 -10.20
N ARG A 136 14.29 2.01 -8.91
CA ARG A 136 14.42 3.02 -7.83
C ARG A 136 15.75 2.85 -7.10
N GLN A 137 16.82 2.79 -7.90
CA GLN A 137 18.19 2.56 -7.42
C GLN A 137 18.92 3.90 -7.26
N HIS A 138 19.01 4.39 -6.03
CA HIS A 138 19.70 5.62 -5.71
C HIS A 138 21.09 5.30 -5.15
N LYS A 139 22.13 5.91 -5.71
CA LYS A 139 23.53 5.65 -5.31
C LYS A 139 23.74 5.73 -3.80
N VAL A 140 23.19 6.74 -3.14
CA VAL A 140 23.30 6.92 -1.68
C VAL A 140 22.73 5.73 -0.90
N LEU A 141 21.63 5.13 -1.40
CA LEU A 141 21.00 3.97 -0.76
C LEU A 141 21.82 2.69 -1.02
N LEU A 142 22.40 2.56 -2.23
CA LEU A 142 23.29 1.43 -2.54
C LEU A 142 24.52 1.46 -1.63
N ASP A 143 25.17 2.62 -1.48
CA ASP A 143 26.33 2.77 -0.58
C ASP A 143 25.95 2.52 0.88
N TYR A 144 24.77 2.99 1.32
CA TYR A 144 24.26 2.74 2.68
C TYR A 144 24.06 1.25 2.96
N VAL A 145 23.39 0.53 2.07
CA VAL A 145 23.12 -0.90 2.22
C VAL A 145 24.40 -1.72 2.10
N ALA A 146 25.29 -1.38 1.16
CA ALA A 146 26.59 -2.02 1.02
C ALA A 146 27.45 -1.88 2.30
N MET A 147 27.46 -0.69 2.90
CA MET A 147 28.17 -0.46 4.15
C MET A 147 27.55 -1.24 5.33
N GLU A 148 26.22 -1.34 5.38
CA GLU A 148 25.52 -2.12 6.43
C GLU A 148 25.80 -3.62 6.31
N LEU A 149 25.77 -4.18 5.09
CA LEU A 149 25.86 -5.63 4.87
C LEU A 149 27.32 -6.14 4.74
N HIS A 150 28.18 -5.35 4.11
CA HIS A 150 29.53 -5.79 3.72
C HIS A 150 30.66 -4.95 4.31
N THR A 151 30.32 -3.83 4.99
CA THR A 151 31.33 -2.88 5.53
C THR A 151 32.24 -2.31 4.41
N GLN A 152 31.72 -2.24 3.18
CA GLN A 152 32.40 -1.76 1.98
C GLN A 152 31.52 -0.82 1.18
N THR A 153 32.13 -0.05 0.27
CA THR A 153 31.34 0.77 -0.67
C THR A 153 30.76 -0.10 -1.78
N PHE A 154 29.61 0.27 -2.32
CA PHE A 154 28.95 -0.49 -3.39
C PHE A 154 29.88 -0.76 -4.60
N ALA A 155 30.70 0.20 -4.99
CA ALA A 155 31.60 0.08 -6.14
C ALA A 155 32.73 -0.95 -5.97
N THR A 156 33.05 -1.36 -4.74
CA THR A 156 34.13 -2.33 -4.45
C THR A 156 33.63 -3.76 -4.27
N LEU A 157 32.32 -3.96 -4.32
CA LEU A 157 31.69 -5.28 -4.20
C LEU A 157 31.79 -6.08 -5.51
N GLY A 158 31.78 -7.40 -5.41
CA GLY A 158 31.65 -8.30 -6.57
C GLY A 158 30.24 -8.23 -7.20
N ASP A 159 30.12 -8.66 -8.46
CA ASP A 159 28.86 -8.53 -9.23
C ASP A 159 27.64 -9.14 -8.53
N ALA A 160 27.79 -10.32 -7.93
CA ALA A 160 26.72 -10.99 -7.21
C ALA A 160 26.28 -10.21 -5.94
N GLU A 161 27.24 -9.64 -5.20
CA GLU A 161 26.98 -8.82 -4.02
C GLU A 161 26.35 -7.49 -4.43
N GLN A 162 26.83 -6.87 -5.51
CA GLN A 162 26.22 -5.65 -6.06
C GLN A 162 24.75 -5.88 -6.45
N GLN A 163 24.44 -7.03 -7.07
CA GLN A 163 23.06 -7.36 -7.43
C GLN A 163 22.18 -7.52 -6.18
N ALA A 164 22.65 -8.24 -5.17
CA ALA A 164 21.93 -8.41 -3.91
C ALA A 164 21.69 -7.06 -3.20
N VAL A 165 22.70 -6.18 -3.20
CA VAL A 165 22.58 -4.83 -2.64
C VAL A 165 21.57 -3.98 -3.41
N ARG A 166 21.52 -4.07 -4.75
CA ARG A 166 20.52 -3.36 -5.57
C ARG A 166 19.10 -3.80 -5.20
N GLU A 167 18.88 -5.10 -5.12
CA GLU A 167 17.56 -5.67 -4.78
C GLU A 167 17.12 -5.28 -3.37
N ASP A 168 18.01 -5.38 -2.38
CA ASP A 168 17.70 -5.01 -0.99
C ASP A 168 17.47 -3.50 -0.85
N ALA A 169 18.29 -2.65 -1.47
CA ALA A 169 18.13 -1.21 -1.43
C ALA A 169 16.82 -0.75 -2.09
N GLU A 170 16.46 -1.36 -3.22
CA GLU A 170 15.22 -1.05 -3.92
C GLU A 170 13.99 -1.51 -3.11
N GLU A 171 14.00 -2.72 -2.53
CA GLU A 171 12.91 -3.21 -1.67
C GLU A 171 12.75 -2.35 -0.42
N ARG A 172 13.82 -1.93 0.23
CA ARG A 172 13.76 -1.01 1.39
C ARG A 172 13.20 0.35 1.00
N TYR A 173 13.58 0.88 -0.16
CA TYR A 173 13.04 2.14 -0.67
C TYR A 173 11.53 2.04 -0.94
N ILE A 174 11.10 0.97 -1.62
CA ILE A 174 9.68 0.70 -1.89
C ILE A 174 8.91 0.49 -0.59
N SER A 175 9.48 -0.23 0.37
CA SER A 175 8.94 -0.44 1.72
C SER A 175 8.73 0.89 2.46
N TYR A 176 9.72 1.77 2.41
CA TYR A 176 9.60 3.11 2.98
C TYR A 176 8.53 3.95 2.27
N ALA A 177 8.44 3.89 0.93
CA ALA A 177 7.41 4.58 0.18
C ALA A 177 6.00 4.06 0.56
N PHE A 178 5.83 2.74 0.71
CA PHE A 178 4.59 2.11 1.17
C PHE A 178 4.18 2.63 2.55
N LEU A 179 5.10 2.69 3.50
CA LEU A 179 4.89 3.28 4.82
C LEU A 179 4.55 4.78 4.73
N ARG A 180 5.32 5.54 3.95
CA ARG A 180 5.18 6.99 3.85
C ARG A 180 3.84 7.42 3.26
N GLN A 181 3.36 6.66 2.29
CA GLN A 181 2.11 6.89 1.57
C GLN A 181 0.88 6.28 2.27
N SER A 182 1.07 5.52 3.36
CA SER A 182 -0.03 4.99 4.18
C SER A 182 -0.85 6.11 4.83
N GLY A 183 -2.08 5.80 5.22
CA GLY A 183 -3.04 6.77 5.72
C GLY A 183 -2.60 7.57 6.96
N LEU A 184 -3.34 8.62 7.25
CA LEU A 184 -3.10 9.51 8.40
C LEU A 184 -3.21 8.79 9.75
N GLN A 185 -4.00 7.70 9.81
CA GLN A 185 -4.13 6.84 10.99
C GLN A 185 -2.78 6.27 11.45
N HIS A 186 -1.81 6.15 10.55
CA HIS A 186 -0.46 5.67 10.83
C HIS A 186 0.56 6.80 11.13
N GLY A 187 0.07 8.03 11.34
CA GLY A 187 0.93 9.19 11.59
C GLY A 187 1.85 9.02 12.80
N ASN A 188 1.32 8.50 13.91
CA ASN A 188 2.11 8.26 15.12
C ASN A 188 3.23 7.25 14.91
N LEU A 189 2.94 6.14 14.20
CA LEU A 189 3.95 5.14 13.82
C LEU A 189 5.12 5.77 13.07
N LYS A 190 4.83 6.62 12.09
CA LYS A 190 5.85 7.30 11.27
C LYS A 190 6.74 8.20 12.12
N VAL A 191 6.14 8.91 13.09
CA VAL A 191 6.88 9.76 14.03
C VAL A 191 7.74 8.93 14.98
N ASP A 192 7.19 7.85 15.53
CA ASP A 192 7.92 6.99 16.48
C ASP A 192 9.11 6.33 15.77
N LEU A 193 8.96 5.81 14.55
CA LEU A 193 10.09 5.26 13.77
C LEU A 193 11.16 6.30 13.46
N GLN A 194 10.78 7.54 13.17
CA GLN A 194 11.74 8.63 12.96
C GLN A 194 12.49 8.99 14.25
N ASN A 195 11.81 9.01 15.39
CA ASN A 195 12.42 9.26 16.69
C ASN A 195 13.40 8.14 17.09
N ASP A 196 12.98 6.87 16.89
CA ASP A 196 13.82 5.71 17.15
C ASP A 196 15.11 5.78 16.31
N PHE A 197 14.99 6.05 15.02
CA PHE A 197 16.15 6.22 14.14
C PHE A 197 17.08 7.35 14.58
N THR A 198 16.53 8.48 15.02
CA THR A 198 17.29 9.63 15.51
C THR A 198 18.08 9.30 16.79
N THR A 199 17.56 8.40 17.61
CA THR A 199 18.23 7.92 18.83
C THR A 199 19.22 6.77 18.60
N GLY A 200 19.36 6.32 17.34
CA GLY A 200 20.28 5.26 16.92
C GLY A 200 19.67 3.87 16.85
N ASP A 201 18.35 3.73 17.10
CA ASP A 201 17.61 2.48 16.96
C ASP A 201 16.87 2.44 15.62
N ASN A 202 17.46 1.79 14.61
CA ASN A 202 16.86 1.66 13.30
C ASN A 202 15.79 0.56 13.28
N ARG A 203 14.54 0.94 13.50
CA ARG A 203 13.36 0.06 13.49
C ARG A 203 12.54 0.15 12.19
N TYR A 204 13.05 0.84 11.18
CA TYR A 204 12.39 0.88 9.88
C TYR A 204 12.30 -0.53 9.27
N PRO A 205 11.13 -0.91 8.73
CA PRO A 205 10.96 -2.22 8.10
C PRO A 205 11.79 -2.30 6.82
N LYS A 206 12.42 -3.45 6.59
CA LYS A 206 13.32 -3.69 5.44
C LYS A 206 12.57 -4.18 4.19
N ASN A 207 11.32 -4.60 4.32
CA ASN A 207 10.49 -5.04 3.20
C ASN A 207 9.02 -4.70 3.40
N ARG A 208 8.26 -4.76 2.30
CA ARG A 208 6.83 -4.42 2.28
C ARG A 208 5.96 -5.28 3.20
N GLN A 209 6.29 -6.56 3.39
CA GLN A 209 5.54 -7.44 4.30
C GLN A 209 5.73 -7.05 5.76
N GLN A 210 6.95 -6.71 6.16
CA GLN A 210 7.23 -6.18 7.49
C GLN A 210 6.50 -4.86 7.71
N THR A 211 6.45 -4.00 6.69
CA THR A 211 5.69 -2.75 6.76
C THR A 211 4.20 -3.01 6.95
N LEU A 212 3.61 -3.93 6.18
CA LEU A 212 2.20 -4.30 6.33
C LEU A 212 1.92 -4.81 7.75
N HIS A 213 2.76 -5.73 8.24
CA HIS A 213 2.64 -6.25 9.60
C HIS A 213 2.71 -5.14 10.66
N LEU A 214 3.62 -4.19 10.45
CA LEU A 214 3.76 -3.05 11.35
C LEU A 214 2.53 -2.12 11.32
N LEU A 215 1.97 -1.85 10.13
CA LEU A 215 0.74 -1.07 9.98
C LEU A 215 -0.46 -1.75 10.65
N ASP A 216 -0.53 -3.08 10.63
CA ASP A 216 -1.63 -3.84 11.24
C ASP A 216 -1.50 -3.97 12.76
N LYS A 217 -0.28 -4.08 13.26
CA LYS A 217 -0.01 -4.40 14.68
C LYS A 217 0.33 -3.20 15.53
N TYR A 218 0.73 -2.07 14.92
CA TYR A 218 1.06 -0.90 15.68
C TYR A 218 -0.17 -0.35 16.39
N SER A 219 -0.17 -0.45 17.71
CA SER A 219 -1.12 0.21 18.59
C SER A 219 -0.35 1.15 19.51
N LYS A 220 -0.53 2.44 19.33
CA LYS A 220 -0.05 3.37 20.33
C LYS A 220 -0.90 3.17 21.58
N THR A 221 -0.28 2.74 22.68
CA THR A 221 -0.93 2.82 23.98
C THR A 221 -1.23 4.31 24.20
N VAL A 222 -2.49 4.70 24.05
CA VAL A 222 -2.92 6.03 24.44
C VAL A 222 -2.77 6.05 25.96
N VAL A 223 -1.63 6.51 26.43
CA VAL A 223 -1.52 6.94 27.83
C VAL A 223 -2.57 8.03 27.94
N PRO A 224 -3.62 7.85 28.75
CA PRO A 224 -4.58 8.90 28.98
C PRO A 224 -3.73 10.11 29.38
N LYS A 225 -3.83 11.21 28.65
CA LYS A 225 -3.30 12.47 29.14
C LYS A 225 -4.05 12.72 30.43
N THR A 226 -3.49 12.25 31.54
CA THR A 226 -3.77 12.87 32.81
C THR A 226 -3.42 14.32 32.58
N THR A 227 -4.42 15.14 32.51
CA THR A 227 -4.32 16.59 32.61
C THR A 227 -3.77 16.90 33.99
N GLN A 228 -2.50 16.59 34.20
CA GLN A 228 -1.71 17.31 35.17
C GLN A 228 -1.31 18.60 34.47
N SER A 229 -2.20 19.58 34.58
CA SER A 229 -1.78 20.97 34.50
C SER A 229 -0.82 21.19 35.68
N GLU A 230 0.47 21.01 35.44
CA GLU A 230 1.48 21.70 36.23
C GLU A 230 1.48 23.17 35.82
N GLY A 231 0.33 23.80 36.03
CA GLY A 231 0.24 25.22 36.19
C GLY A 231 0.34 25.49 37.67
N THR A 232 1.41 26.15 38.09
CA THR A 232 1.50 26.85 39.37
C THR A 232 0.34 27.83 39.45
N SER A 233 -0.83 27.34 39.86
CA SER A 233 -1.92 28.19 40.27
C SER A 233 -1.76 28.49 41.74
N PHE A 234 -1.44 29.72 42.01
CA PHE A 234 -1.66 30.30 43.35
C PHE A 234 -3.12 30.07 43.75
N ALA A 235 -3.32 29.20 44.73
CA ALA A 235 -4.61 28.92 45.30
C ALA A 235 -5.12 30.14 46.02
N GLN A 236 -6.12 30.82 45.47
CA GLN A 236 -6.95 31.71 46.24
C GLN A 236 -8.24 30.99 46.62
N LYS A 237 -8.32 30.68 47.91
CA LYS A 237 -9.42 30.02 48.60
C LYS A 237 -10.57 31.03 48.79
N GLY A 238 -11.76 30.71 48.33
CA GLY A 238 -12.94 31.48 48.73
C GLY A 238 -14.19 31.18 47.90
N GLY A 239 -15.22 30.61 48.54
CA GLY A 239 -16.62 30.83 48.13
C GLY A 239 -17.42 29.57 47.78
N ARG A 240 -18.18 29.08 48.77
CA ARG A 240 -19.31 28.15 48.64
C ARG A 240 -20.39 28.70 47.71
N GLY A 241 -20.98 27.84 46.87
CA GLY A 241 -22.18 28.14 46.12
C GLY A 241 -22.80 26.89 45.49
N ASN A 242 -23.86 26.48 46.07
CA ASN A 242 -24.75 25.31 45.88
C ASN A 242 -25.51 25.32 44.52
N GLY A 243 -25.73 24.15 43.94
CA GLY A 243 -26.98 23.78 43.24
C GLY A 243 -27.03 23.99 41.72
N ASN A 244 -27.21 23.06 40.88
CA ASN A 244 -28.42 22.34 40.51
C ASN A 244 -28.23 21.48 39.24
N LYS A 245 -28.93 20.37 39.22
CA LYS A 245 -29.05 19.40 38.12
C LYS A 245 -29.77 19.98 36.90
N GLY A 246 -29.42 19.53 35.70
CA GLY A 246 -30.27 19.73 34.52
C GLY A 246 -29.68 19.24 33.21
N ASN A 247 -29.90 17.99 32.91
CA ASN A 247 -30.41 17.36 31.67
C ASN A 247 -29.77 17.59 30.30
N SER A 248 -29.49 16.45 29.71
CA SER A 248 -29.21 16.05 28.33
C SER A 248 -29.81 16.91 27.20
N GLY A 249 -28.99 17.09 26.14
CA GLY A 249 -29.50 17.56 24.85
C GLY A 249 -28.44 17.42 23.76
N ARG A 250 -28.54 16.34 22.94
CA ARG A 250 -27.81 16.20 21.66
C ARG A 250 -28.29 17.30 20.70
N GLY A 251 -27.38 18.10 20.19
CA GLY A 251 -27.67 19.05 19.12
C GLY A 251 -26.42 19.31 18.29
N ARG A 252 -26.31 18.69 17.10
CA ARG A 252 -25.48 19.15 16.01
C ARG A 252 -25.95 20.55 15.61
N GLY A 253 -25.09 21.53 15.67
CA GLY A 253 -25.40 22.88 15.21
C GLY A 253 -24.11 23.62 14.93
N ASP A 254 -23.86 23.88 13.65
CA ASP A 254 -22.95 24.87 13.13
C ASP A 254 -23.36 26.25 13.77
N GLY A 255 -22.72 26.60 14.86
CA GLY A 255 -23.01 27.82 15.58
C GLY A 255 -21.81 28.73 15.57
N LYS A 256 -21.79 29.74 14.71
CA LYS A 256 -21.05 30.97 14.96
C LYS A 256 -21.29 31.35 16.40
N LYS A 257 -20.26 31.28 17.25
CA LYS A 257 -20.37 31.76 18.65
C LYS A 257 -20.80 33.20 18.60
N LEU A 258 -22.05 33.43 18.93
CA LEU A 258 -22.59 34.78 19.09
C LEU A 258 -21.73 35.49 20.13
N PHE A 259 -21.30 36.66 19.78
CA PHE A 259 -20.55 37.58 20.62
C PHE A 259 -21.39 37.93 21.86
N ASP A 260 -20.90 37.56 23.03
CA ASP A 260 -21.57 37.89 24.31
C ASP A 260 -21.22 39.32 24.73
N LYS A 261 -22.15 40.20 24.49
CA LYS A 261 -22.04 41.65 24.73
C LYS A 261 -21.86 41.98 26.21
N GLU A 262 -22.50 41.21 27.13
CA GLU A 262 -22.41 41.36 28.58
C GLU A 262 -21.00 41.03 29.09
N TYR A 263 -20.42 39.96 28.60
CA TYR A 263 -19.06 39.55 28.96
C TYR A 263 -17.99 40.58 28.55
N TRP A 264 -18.20 41.31 27.48
CA TRP A 264 -17.19 42.24 26.94
C TRP A 264 -17.42 43.67 27.41
N LYS A 265 -18.47 44.01 28.09
CA LYS A 265 -18.89 45.35 28.48
C LYS A 265 -17.80 46.19 29.14
N ASP A 266 -17.01 45.57 30.03
CA ASP A 266 -15.92 46.24 30.76
C ASP A 266 -14.50 45.92 30.27
N LYS A 267 -14.40 45.09 29.21
CA LYS A 267 -13.11 44.64 28.67
C LYS A 267 -12.69 45.51 27.46
N GLU A 268 -11.43 45.79 27.40
CA GLU A 268 -10.82 46.59 26.30
C GLU A 268 -10.46 45.68 25.13
N SER A 269 -10.73 46.18 23.91
CA SER A 269 -10.33 45.51 22.67
C SER A 269 -8.82 45.69 22.43
N TYR A 270 -8.11 44.62 22.18
CA TYR A 270 -6.69 44.64 21.88
C TYR A 270 -6.34 45.38 20.59
N ASN A 271 -7.31 45.63 19.68
CA ASN A 271 -7.07 46.25 18.40
C ASN A 271 -7.22 47.80 18.47
N CYS A 272 -8.17 48.33 19.23
CA CYS A 272 -8.48 49.77 19.27
C CYS A 272 -8.48 50.40 20.66
N GLY A 273 -8.27 49.57 21.73
CA GLY A 273 -8.36 50.07 23.14
C GLY A 273 -9.78 50.44 23.60
N GLY A 274 -10.80 50.33 22.75
CA GLY A 274 -12.20 50.61 23.09
C GLY A 274 -12.83 49.45 23.89
N LYS A 275 -13.77 49.77 24.79
CA LYS A 275 -14.48 48.80 25.61
C LYS A 275 -15.72 48.21 24.92
N GLY A 276 -16.11 47.04 25.31
CA GLY A 276 -17.40 46.43 24.92
C GLY A 276 -17.34 45.47 23.72
N HIS A 277 -16.19 45.16 23.18
CA HIS A 277 -16.05 44.25 22.06
C HIS A 277 -14.66 43.58 21.99
N PRO A 278 -14.54 42.34 21.46
CA PRO A 278 -13.27 41.72 21.19
C PRO A 278 -12.63 42.27 19.90
N SER A 279 -11.34 42.01 19.69
CA SER A 279 -10.60 42.42 18.47
C SER A 279 -11.26 41.93 17.17
N SER A 280 -11.87 40.74 17.17
CA SER A 280 -12.61 40.18 16.02
C SER A 280 -13.90 40.89 15.65
N HIS A 281 -14.37 41.82 16.46
CA HIS A 281 -15.57 42.65 16.24
C HIS A 281 -15.30 44.11 16.42
N CYS A 282 -14.03 44.51 16.21
CA CYS A 282 -13.61 45.88 16.30
C CYS A 282 -14.14 46.67 15.09
N PRO A 283 -14.79 47.86 15.31
CA PRO A 283 -15.28 48.67 14.22
C PRO A 283 -14.17 49.49 13.47
N LYS A 284 -12.94 49.49 13.99
CA LYS A 284 -11.79 50.05 13.30
C LYS A 284 -11.10 48.92 12.54
N GLU A 285 -11.18 48.94 11.23
CA GLU A 285 -10.32 48.15 10.36
C GLU A 285 -8.88 48.68 10.43
N ASP A 286 -7.89 47.80 10.38
CA ASP A 286 -6.46 48.11 10.34
C ASP A 286 -6.08 48.94 9.08
#